data_341408b8949c6e8ea26f152233b6e0ac
#
_entry.id   341408b8949c6e8ea26f152233b6e0ac
#
_cell.length_a   1.000
_cell.length_b   1.000
_cell.length_c   1.000
_cell.angle_alpha   90.00
_cell.angle_beta   90.00
_cell.angle_gamma   90.00
#
_symmetry.space_group_name_H-M   'P 1'
#
loop_
_entity.id
_entity.type
_entity.pdbx_description
1 polymer ?
#
loop_
_entity_poly.entity_id
_entity_poly.type
_entity_poly.pdbx_seq_one_letter_code
_entity_poly.pdbx_strand_id
1 'polypeptide(L)'
;PLDIVYMSKVFGDEYSSDYQYCINAKQVIKGGTGYHIKVVDGAEVFDKENHKNLPEEIEHMYPDYSLYPEYTKDTAYGFLTRGCCNDCSFCIVSKKEGRCSRKVADLSEWRNGQKKIKLLDPNILACKDHMDLLQQLVNSKAKVDFTQGLDARFVNEEILALLKQINIKMLHFAFDFMKFEKQIIKGLALAKEVLQISDRDCIVYMLTNYDT
;
A
#
# COMPACT_ATOMS: atom_id res chain seq x y z
N PRO A 1 -10.33 14.47 -32.68
CA PRO A 1 -9.88 13.19 -32.15
C PRO A 1 -8.62 13.39 -31.30
N LEU A 2 -8.55 12.70 -30.15
CA LEU A 2 -7.36 12.62 -29.33
C LEU A 2 -6.36 11.64 -29.94
N ASP A 3 -5.08 11.86 -29.78
CA ASP A 3 -4.08 10.92 -30.30
C ASP A 3 -4.03 9.66 -29.44
N ILE A 4 -3.88 9.82 -28.13
CA ILE A 4 -3.82 8.71 -27.17
C ILE A 4 -4.71 9.04 -25.97
N VAL A 5 -5.44 8.03 -25.48
CA VAL A 5 -6.17 8.07 -24.21
C VAL A 5 -5.65 6.96 -23.31
N TYR A 6 -5.25 7.31 -22.10
CA TYR A 6 -4.88 6.37 -21.05
C TYR A 6 -6.08 6.17 -20.13
N MET A 7 -6.48 4.92 -19.92
CA MET A 7 -7.54 4.53 -19.01
C MET A 7 -6.93 3.75 -17.86
N SER A 8 -7.17 4.19 -16.63
CA SER A 8 -6.69 3.52 -15.44
C SER A 8 -7.87 2.98 -14.61
N LYS A 9 -7.71 1.77 -14.09
CA LYS A 9 -8.73 1.08 -13.31
C LYS A 9 -8.09 0.34 -12.14
N VAL A 10 -8.60 0.56 -10.95
CA VAL A 10 -8.07 -0.04 -9.70
C VAL A 10 -8.83 -1.31 -9.34
N PHE A 11 -10.15 -1.26 -9.36
CA PHE A 11 -11.02 -2.38 -9.00
C PHE A 11 -11.51 -3.14 -10.23
N GLY A 12 -11.90 -4.41 -10.07
CA GLY A 12 -12.49 -5.22 -11.12
C GLY A 12 -13.82 -4.67 -11.65
N ASP A 13 -14.36 -5.32 -12.70
CA ASP A 13 -15.56 -4.84 -13.40
C ASP A 13 -16.80 -4.80 -12.51
N GLU A 14 -16.83 -5.60 -11.46
CA GLU A 14 -17.94 -5.62 -10.49
C GLU A 14 -18.06 -4.28 -9.72
N TYR A 15 -16.92 -3.65 -9.41
CA TYR A 15 -16.88 -2.42 -8.60
C TYR A 15 -16.53 -1.17 -9.39
N SER A 16 -16.07 -1.32 -10.63
CA SER A 16 -15.64 -0.22 -11.47
C SER A 16 -15.95 -0.53 -12.93
N SER A 17 -17.07 -0.02 -13.41
CA SER A 17 -17.47 -0.15 -14.80
C SER A 17 -16.47 0.50 -15.74
N ASP A 18 -16.24 -0.11 -16.88
CA ASP A 18 -15.49 0.52 -17.96
C ASP A 18 -16.33 1.64 -18.59
N TYR A 19 -15.68 2.75 -18.96
CA TYR A 19 -16.32 3.77 -19.76
C TYR A 19 -16.59 3.20 -21.15
N GLN A 20 -17.85 2.91 -21.42
CA GLN A 20 -18.30 2.35 -22.72
C GLN A 20 -18.53 3.41 -23.80
N TYR A 21 -18.37 4.68 -23.49
CA TYR A 21 -18.57 5.76 -24.43
C TYR A 21 -17.46 5.78 -25.48
N CYS A 22 -17.85 5.98 -26.74
CA CYS A 22 -16.94 6.12 -27.86
C CYS A 22 -15.87 7.17 -27.56
N ILE A 23 -14.72 6.71 -27.15
CA ILE A 23 -13.56 7.59 -26.98
C ILE A 23 -13.05 7.87 -28.38
N ASN A 24 -13.20 9.12 -28.83
CA ASN A 24 -12.69 9.56 -30.11
C ASN A 24 -11.16 9.75 -30.03
N ALA A 25 -10.44 8.64 -30.02
CA ALA A 25 -9.00 8.58 -29.94
C ALA A 25 -8.43 7.62 -30.98
N LYS A 26 -7.23 7.92 -31.49
CA LYS A 26 -6.50 7.03 -32.40
C LYS A 26 -6.01 5.77 -31.69
N GLN A 27 -5.66 5.90 -30.41
CA GLN A 27 -5.20 4.79 -29.56
C GLN A 27 -5.77 4.92 -28.14
N VAL A 28 -6.17 3.78 -27.57
CA VAL A 28 -6.58 3.68 -26.17
C VAL A 28 -5.66 2.67 -25.48
N ILE A 29 -4.99 3.12 -24.42
CA ILE A 29 -4.11 2.29 -23.59
C ILE A 29 -4.78 2.08 -22.25
N LYS A 30 -5.07 0.82 -21.91
CA LYS A 30 -5.69 0.43 -20.65
C LYS A 30 -4.64 -0.09 -19.69
N GLY A 31 -4.69 0.34 -18.42
CA GLY A 31 -3.76 -0.06 -17.36
C GLY A 31 -4.39 -0.07 -15.99
N GLY A 32 -3.61 -0.55 -15.03
CA GLY A 32 -4.03 -0.69 -13.65
C GLY A 32 -4.60 -2.06 -13.31
N THR A 33 -4.65 -2.36 -12.02
CA THR A 33 -4.98 -3.69 -11.48
C THR A 33 -6.36 -4.18 -11.91
N GLY A 34 -7.35 -3.28 -11.97
CA GLY A 34 -8.74 -3.63 -12.26
C GLY A 34 -8.96 -4.21 -13.65
N TYR A 35 -8.11 -3.90 -14.64
CA TYR A 35 -8.19 -4.51 -15.96
C TYR A 35 -7.65 -5.95 -16.00
N HIS A 36 -6.99 -6.38 -14.93
CA HIS A 36 -6.39 -7.72 -14.80
C HIS A 36 -7.07 -8.56 -13.72
N ILE A 37 -8.23 -8.14 -13.22
CA ILE A 37 -9.07 -8.93 -12.32
C ILE A 37 -10.21 -9.52 -13.13
N LYS A 38 -10.36 -10.84 -13.06
CA LYS A 38 -11.45 -11.61 -13.66
C LYS A 38 -12.24 -12.29 -12.56
N VAL A 39 -13.55 -12.42 -12.74
CA VAL A 39 -14.38 -13.23 -11.85
C VAL A 39 -14.43 -14.65 -12.43
N VAL A 40 -13.99 -15.64 -11.66
CA VAL A 40 -14.02 -17.07 -11.99
C VAL A 40 -14.73 -17.77 -10.84
N ASP A 41 -15.83 -18.45 -11.14
CA ASP A 41 -16.66 -19.16 -10.15
C ASP A 41 -17.09 -18.29 -8.96
N GLY A 42 -17.36 -17.00 -9.22
CA GLY A 42 -17.76 -16.03 -8.20
C GLY A 42 -16.62 -15.43 -7.36
N ALA A 43 -15.38 -15.80 -7.64
CA ALA A 43 -14.20 -15.26 -6.95
C ALA A 43 -13.36 -14.37 -7.89
N GLU A 44 -12.84 -13.26 -7.37
CA GLU A 44 -11.88 -12.43 -8.09
C GLU A 44 -10.53 -13.12 -8.23
N VAL A 45 -10.06 -13.27 -9.46
CA VAL A 45 -8.76 -13.88 -9.80
C VAL A 45 -7.91 -12.86 -10.55
N PHE A 46 -6.68 -12.68 -10.11
CA PHE A 46 -5.74 -11.81 -10.80
C PHE A 46 -5.07 -12.52 -11.99
N ASP A 47 -5.20 -11.92 -13.17
CA ASP A 47 -4.59 -12.38 -14.43
C ASP A 47 -3.12 -11.92 -14.50
N LYS A 48 -2.24 -12.70 -13.90
CA LYS A 48 -0.80 -12.39 -13.85
C LYS A 48 -0.13 -12.47 -15.23
N GLU A 49 -0.64 -13.31 -16.13
CA GLU A 49 -0.02 -13.55 -17.44
C GLU A 49 -0.17 -12.32 -18.36
N ASN A 50 -1.32 -11.65 -18.27
CA ASN A 50 -1.60 -10.47 -19.09
C ASN A 50 -1.24 -9.15 -18.39
N HIS A 51 -0.92 -9.20 -17.10
CA HIS A 51 -0.49 -8.00 -16.37
C HIS A 51 0.92 -7.58 -16.80
N LYS A 52 1.03 -6.33 -17.22
CA LYS A 52 2.32 -5.68 -17.51
C LYS A 52 2.61 -4.64 -16.44
N ASN A 53 3.78 -4.73 -15.86
CA ASN A 53 4.30 -3.66 -15.02
C ASN A 53 4.62 -2.43 -15.88
N LEU A 54 4.64 -1.26 -15.28
CA LEU A 54 5.17 -0.07 -15.93
C LEU A 54 6.65 -0.29 -16.26
N PRO A 55 7.17 0.33 -17.34
CA PRO A 55 8.60 0.43 -17.55
C PRO A 55 9.30 1.03 -16.34
N GLU A 56 10.50 0.56 -16.03
CA GLU A 56 11.25 0.96 -14.84
C GLU A 56 11.47 2.47 -14.78
N GLU A 57 11.79 3.07 -15.93
CA GLU A 57 11.94 4.54 -16.05
C GLU A 57 10.68 5.33 -15.70
N ILE A 58 9.48 4.75 -15.90
CA ILE A 58 8.21 5.39 -15.54
C ILE A 58 7.87 5.13 -14.09
N GLU A 59 8.15 3.91 -13.58
CA GLU A 59 7.89 3.55 -12.17
C GLU A 59 8.67 4.44 -11.20
N HIS A 60 9.87 4.91 -11.60
CA HIS A 60 10.74 5.78 -10.80
C HIS A 60 10.61 7.28 -11.14
N MET A 61 9.67 7.67 -12.02
CA MET A 61 9.39 9.08 -12.25
C MET A 61 8.72 9.74 -11.05
N TYR A 62 9.12 10.98 -10.77
CA TYR A 62 8.40 11.78 -9.78
C TYR A 62 6.94 11.98 -10.20
N PRO A 63 5.96 11.68 -9.32
CA PRO A 63 4.55 11.79 -9.67
C PRO A 63 4.13 13.21 -10.01
N ASP A 64 3.33 13.38 -11.03
CA ASP A 64 2.73 14.68 -11.34
C ASP A 64 1.56 14.99 -10.40
N TYR A 65 1.88 15.54 -9.26
CA TYR A 65 0.90 15.94 -8.27
C TYR A 65 0.02 17.12 -8.69
N SER A 66 0.33 17.78 -9.81
CA SER A 66 -0.50 18.88 -10.33
C SER A 66 -1.83 18.41 -10.92
N LEU A 67 -1.93 17.12 -11.29
CA LEU A 67 -3.14 16.53 -11.83
C LEU A 67 -4.31 16.50 -10.84
N TYR A 68 -4.01 16.45 -9.53
CA TYR A 68 -5.03 16.36 -8.46
C TYR A 68 -4.71 17.29 -7.30
N PRO A 69 -4.62 18.60 -7.52
CA PRO A 69 -4.10 19.56 -6.54
C PRO A 69 -4.89 19.61 -5.23
N GLU A 70 -6.18 19.31 -5.27
CA GLU A 70 -7.03 19.26 -4.06
C GLU A 70 -6.58 18.22 -3.05
N TYR A 71 -6.03 17.09 -3.53
CA TYR A 71 -5.62 15.96 -2.69
C TYR A 71 -4.11 15.94 -2.43
N THR A 72 -3.33 16.50 -3.35
CA THR A 72 -1.87 16.29 -3.42
C THR A 72 -1.03 17.49 -3.04
N LYS A 73 -1.66 18.69 -2.89
CA LYS A 73 -0.95 19.94 -2.54
C LYS A 73 0.01 19.79 -1.38
N ASP A 74 -0.41 19.16 -0.29
CA ASP A 74 0.38 18.94 0.92
C ASP A 74 0.64 17.45 1.23
N THR A 75 0.22 16.55 0.35
CA THR A 75 0.27 15.10 0.61
C THR A 75 0.98 14.37 -0.53
N ALA A 76 2.03 13.64 -0.20
CA ALA A 76 2.67 12.70 -1.09
C ALA A 76 2.08 11.29 -0.91
N TYR A 77 1.94 10.56 -2.00
CA TYR A 77 1.42 9.19 -2.03
C TYR A 77 2.46 8.30 -2.72
N GLY A 78 2.80 7.18 -2.12
CA GLY A 78 3.74 6.28 -2.77
C GLY A 78 4.01 5.01 -1.98
N PHE A 79 4.88 4.21 -2.57
CA PHE A 79 5.38 2.95 -2.03
C PHE A 79 6.88 3.08 -1.77
N LEU A 80 7.33 2.65 -0.61
CA LEU A 80 8.74 2.37 -0.31
C LEU A 80 9.03 0.89 -0.57
N THR A 81 8.01 0.05 -0.31
CA THR A 81 8.09 -1.40 -0.51
C THR A 81 6.92 -1.93 -1.32
N ARG A 82 7.15 -3.03 -2.05
CA ARG A 82 6.11 -3.83 -2.71
C ARG A 82 6.29 -5.30 -2.40
N GLY A 83 5.17 -6.04 -2.52
CA GLY A 83 5.12 -7.45 -2.19
C GLY A 83 4.85 -7.69 -0.71
N CYS A 84 4.49 -8.93 -0.37
CA CYS A 84 4.18 -9.32 1.01
C CYS A 84 4.56 -10.78 1.24
N CYS A 85 5.14 -11.08 2.40
CA CYS A 85 5.49 -12.46 2.79
C CYS A 85 4.27 -13.32 3.14
N ASN A 86 3.10 -12.70 3.33
CA ASN A 86 1.85 -13.41 3.57
C ASN A 86 1.22 -13.84 2.24
N ASP A 87 0.75 -15.08 2.18
CA ASP A 87 0.01 -15.61 1.04
C ASP A 87 -1.46 -15.76 1.42
N CYS A 88 -2.10 -14.62 1.72
CA CYS A 88 -3.51 -14.57 2.07
C CYS A 88 -4.35 -14.87 0.84
N SER A 89 -5.28 -15.83 0.94
CA SER A 89 -6.13 -16.27 -0.18
C SER A 89 -7.02 -15.14 -0.74
N PHE A 90 -7.44 -14.22 0.13
CA PHE A 90 -8.24 -13.05 -0.23
C PHE A 90 -7.42 -11.87 -0.77
N CYS A 91 -6.09 -11.91 -0.70
CA CYS A 91 -5.25 -10.76 -1.03
C CYS A 91 -4.56 -10.95 -2.39
N ILE A 92 -4.61 -9.91 -3.21
CA ILE A 92 -4.00 -9.89 -4.54
C ILE A 92 -2.47 -9.67 -4.48
N VAL A 93 -1.95 -9.08 -3.38
CA VAL A 93 -0.57 -8.56 -3.32
C VAL A 93 0.46 -9.63 -3.60
N SER A 94 0.38 -10.79 -2.95
CA SER A 94 1.36 -11.87 -3.17
C SER A 94 1.34 -12.40 -4.61
N LYS A 95 0.17 -12.41 -5.24
CA LYS A 95 -0.02 -12.88 -6.62
C LYS A 95 0.51 -11.86 -7.64
N LYS A 96 0.27 -10.56 -7.39
CA LYS A 96 0.65 -9.46 -8.29
C LYS A 96 2.12 -9.05 -8.10
N GLU A 97 2.56 -8.84 -6.86
CA GLU A 97 3.83 -8.19 -6.55
C GLU A 97 4.89 -9.14 -6.01
N GLY A 98 4.50 -10.39 -5.70
CA GLY A 98 5.37 -11.44 -5.17
C GLY A 98 5.30 -11.64 -3.67
N ARG A 99 5.87 -12.77 -3.22
CA ARG A 99 5.82 -13.27 -1.84
C ARG A 99 6.96 -12.77 -0.96
N CYS A 100 7.58 -11.66 -1.33
CA CYS A 100 8.66 -11.04 -0.55
C CYS A 100 8.45 -9.54 -0.54
N SER A 101 8.42 -8.94 0.63
CA SER A 101 8.46 -7.48 0.74
C SER A 101 9.86 -7.01 0.38
N ARG A 102 9.97 -6.14 -0.62
CA ARG A 102 11.23 -5.60 -1.11
C ARG A 102 11.15 -4.09 -1.26
N LYS A 103 12.26 -3.41 -0.99
CA LYS A 103 12.41 -1.99 -1.28
C LYS A 103 12.24 -1.76 -2.80
N VAL A 104 11.45 -0.75 -3.18
CA VAL A 104 11.22 -0.36 -4.57
C VAL A 104 11.55 1.10 -4.83
N ALA A 105 11.55 1.95 -3.81
CA ALA A 105 11.89 3.36 -3.96
C ALA A 105 12.48 3.92 -2.66
N ASP A 106 13.21 5.01 -2.78
CA ASP A 106 13.51 5.91 -1.68
C ASP A 106 12.44 7.01 -1.58
N LEU A 107 12.24 7.55 -0.39
CA LEU A 107 11.21 8.56 -0.15
C LEU A 107 11.38 9.80 -1.05
N SER A 108 12.63 10.15 -1.40
CA SER A 108 12.96 11.28 -2.27
C SER A 108 12.49 11.13 -3.71
N GLU A 109 12.21 9.90 -4.18
CA GLU A 109 11.77 9.66 -5.55
C GLU A 109 10.34 10.16 -5.80
N TRP A 110 9.51 10.20 -4.77
CA TRP A 110 8.10 10.57 -4.91
C TRP A 110 7.60 11.61 -3.90
N ARG A 111 8.50 12.17 -3.08
CA ARG A 111 8.20 13.25 -2.15
C ARG A 111 9.19 14.40 -2.28
N ASN A 112 8.66 15.63 -2.40
CA ASN A 112 9.44 16.86 -2.43
C ASN A 112 8.79 17.92 -1.52
N GLY A 113 9.04 17.83 -0.21
CA GLY A 113 8.60 18.83 0.76
C GLY A 113 7.14 18.75 1.22
N GLN A 114 6.29 17.83 0.70
CA GLN A 114 4.92 17.67 1.19
C GLN A 114 4.92 17.38 2.70
N LYS A 115 3.97 18.01 3.41
CA LYS A 115 3.85 17.92 4.87
C LYS A 115 3.23 16.62 5.35
N LYS A 116 2.57 15.90 4.46
CA LYS A 116 1.89 14.63 4.74
C LYS A 116 2.37 13.56 3.77
N ILE A 117 2.44 12.34 4.27
CA ILE A 117 2.77 11.16 3.49
C ILE A 117 1.66 10.13 3.70
N LYS A 118 1.14 9.55 2.62
CA LYS A 118 0.32 8.35 2.66
C LYS A 118 1.13 7.21 2.05
N LEU A 119 1.56 6.29 2.91
CA LEU A 119 2.24 5.07 2.52
C LEU A 119 1.22 4.03 2.08
N LEU A 120 1.46 3.47 0.91
CA LEU A 120 0.62 2.45 0.31
C LEU A 120 1.24 1.05 0.41
N ASP A 121 2.30 0.92 1.18
CA ASP A 121 3.12 -0.28 1.37
C ASP A 121 2.31 -1.45 1.90
N PRO A 122 2.30 -2.61 1.24
CA PRO A 122 1.53 -3.77 1.69
C PRO A 122 2.04 -4.36 3.01
N ASN A 123 3.35 -4.36 3.24
CA ASN A 123 3.97 -4.85 4.48
C ASN A 123 5.42 -4.35 4.61
N ILE A 124 5.58 -3.09 5.00
CA ILE A 124 6.90 -2.46 5.13
C ILE A 124 7.79 -3.16 6.17
N LEU A 125 7.21 -3.61 7.30
CA LEU A 125 7.99 -4.23 8.39
C LEU A 125 8.59 -5.58 8.01
N ALA A 126 8.04 -6.27 7.01
CA ALA A 126 8.60 -7.52 6.48
C ALA A 126 9.76 -7.30 5.51
N CYS A 127 10.04 -6.07 5.09
CA CYS A 127 11.15 -5.75 4.20
C CYS A 127 12.47 -5.79 4.97
N LYS A 128 13.52 -6.37 4.39
CA LYS A 128 14.86 -6.39 5.01
C LYS A 128 15.43 -4.99 5.26
N ASP A 129 15.05 -4.02 4.43
CA ASP A 129 15.53 -2.64 4.49
C ASP A 129 14.63 -1.73 5.35
N HIS A 130 13.68 -2.31 6.12
CA HIS A 130 12.66 -1.55 6.86
C HIS A 130 13.26 -0.50 7.81
N MET A 131 14.40 -0.77 8.46
CA MET A 131 15.01 0.19 9.38
C MET A 131 15.49 1.45 8.66
N ASP A 132 16.13 1.32 7.48
CA ASP A 132 16.52 2.45 6.64
C ASP A 132 15.29 3.23 6.17
N LEU A 133 14.26 2.53 5.71
CA LEU A 133 13.02 3.16 5.23
C LEU A 133 12.28 3.91 6.35
N LEU A 134 12.20 3.34 7.55
CA LEU A 134 11.64 4.04 8.71
C LEU A 134 12.48 5.26 9.09
N GLN A 135 13.82 5.16 9.00
CA GLN A 135 14.70 6.31 9.25
C GLN A 135 14.48 7.44 8.24
N GLN A 136 14.20 7.13 6.96
CA GLN A 136 13.83 8.15 5.97
C GLN A 136 12.53 8.86 6.36
N LEU A 137 11.55 8.15 6.90
CA LEU A 137 10.30 8.73 7.40
C LEU A 137 10.54 9.62 8.63
N VAL A 138 11.39 9.22 9.57
CA VAL A 138 11.82 10.04 10.70
C VAL A 138 12.43 11.36 10.22
N ASN A 139 13.38 11.26 9.28
CA ASN A 139 14.10 12.41 8.74
C ASN A 139 13.19 13.37 7.96
N SER A 140 12.12 12.85 7.38
CA SER A 140 11.15 13.61 6.59
C SER A 140 10.40 14.68 7.37
N LYS A 141 10.24 14.48 8.71
CA LYS A 141 9.40 15.29 9.62
C LYS A 141 7.94 15.45 9.16
N ALA A 142 7.53 14.72 8.15
CA ALA A 142 6.16 14.76 7.64
C ALA A 142 5.22 13.98 8.56
N LYS A 143 3.92 14.28 8.47
CA LYS A 143 2.88 13.47 9.11
C LYS A 143 2.59 12.23 8.27
N VAL A 144 2.88 11.04 8.79
CA VAL A 144 2.83 9.76 8.07
C VAL A 144 1.55 9.00 8.40
N ASP A 145 0.91 8.49 7.37
CA ASP A 145 -0.26 7.61 7.43
C ASP A 145 0.13 6.25 6.81
N PHE A 146 0.20 5.20 7.62
CA PHE A 146 0.47 3.82 7.17
C PHE A 146 -0.85 3.17 6.73
N THR A 147 -1.34 3.51 5.54
CA THR A 147 -2.71 3.25 5.10
C THR A 147 -3.08 1.78 5.01
N GLN A 148 -2.13 0.88 4.76
CA GLN A 148 -2.38 -0.56 4.59
C GLN A 148 -2.18 -1.35 5.89
N GLY A 149 -1.73 -0.68 6.94
CA GLY A 149 -1.46 -1.30 8.23
C GLY A 149 -0.07 -1.91 8.36
N LEU A 150 0.36 -2.04 9.60
CA LEU A 150 1.61 -2.66 10.00
C LEU A 150 1.35 -4.09 10.47
N ASP A 151 2.24 -5.00 10.15
CA ASP A 151 2.17 -6.37 10.62
C ASP A 151 2.73 -6.46 12.05
N ALA A 152 1.84 -6.59 13.04
CA ALA A 152 2.18 -6.61 14.45
C ALA A 152 3.18 -7.72 14.84
N ARG A 153 3.30 -8.78 14.03
CA ARG A 153 4.23 -9.89 14.29
C ARG A 153 5.70 -9.49 14.15
N PHE A 154 5.99 -8.45 13.35
CA PHE A 154 7.35 -7.94 13.15
C PHE A 154 7.72 -6.82 14.11
N VAL A 155 6.79 -6.36 14.93
CA VAL A 155 7.03 -5.29 15.91
C VAL A 155 8.03 -5.74 16.97
N ASN A 156 9.07 -4.93 17.19
CA ASN A 156 10.06 -5.07 18.23
C ASN A 156 10.48 -3.70 18.77
N GLU A 157 11.32 -3.67 19.80
CA GLU A 157 11.74 -2.42 20.46
C GLU A 157 12.50 -1.47 19.51
N GLU A 158 13.34 -1.99 18.62
CA GLU A 158 14.11 -1.18 17.66
C GLU A 158 13.21 -0.48 16.66
N ILE A 159 12.23 -1.22 16.09
CA ILE A 159 11.22 -0.66 15.19
C ILE A 159 10.37 0.38 15.90
N LEU A 160 9.95 0.10 17.15
CA LEU A 160 9.14 1.03 17.92
C LEU A 160 9.90 2.30 18.29
N ALA A 161 11.20 2.21 18.53
CA ALA A 161 12.05 3.37 18.77
C ALA A 161 12.07 4.34 17.57
N LEU A 162 12.03 3.83 16.34
CA LEU A 162 11.89 4.65 15.14
C LEU A 162 10.44 5.14 14.95
N LEU A 163 9.46 4.27 15.09
CA LEU A 163 8.04 4.67 14.98
C LEU A 163 7.69 5.79 15.95
N LYS A 164 8.22 5.78 17.16
CA LYS A 164 8.03 6.84 18.16
C LYS A 164 8.56 8.21 17.70
N GLN A 165 9.54 8.24 16.81
CA GLN A 165 10.12 9.47 16.26
C GLN A 165 9.39 9.97 15.01
N ILE A 166 8.57 9.13 14.38
CA ILE A 166 7.75 9.51 13.23
C ILE A 166 6.51 10.24 13.72
N ASN A 167 6.15 11.34 13.09
CA ASN A 167 4.88 12.01 13.33
C ASN A 167 3.74 11.20 12.67
N ILE A 168 3.26 10.18 13.36
CA ILE A 168 2.23 9.27 12.85
C ILE A 168 0.85 9.91 12.99
N LYS A 169 0.04 9.83 11.93
CA LYS A 169 -1.34 10.31 11.92
C LYS A 169 -2.25 9.37 12.69
N MET A 170 -2.15 8.09 12.36
CA MET A 170 -2.91 6.98 12.93
C MET A 170 -2.16 5.69 12.65
N LEU A 171 -2.14 4.81 13.61
CA LEU A 171 -1.59 3.46 13.43
C LEU A 171 -2.68 2.50 13.02
N HIS A 172 -2.38 1.73 12.01
CA HIS A 172 -3.21 0.63 11.57
C HIS A 172 -2.42 -0.67 11.70
N PHE A 173 -3.06 -1.70 12.23
CA PHE A 173 -2.55 -3.07 12.27
C PHE A 173 -3.55 -4.01 11.64
N ALA A 174 -3.13 -5.23 11.32
CA ALA A 174 -4.00 -6.26 10.78
C ALA A 174 -4.01 -7.51 11.69
N PHE A 175 -5.19 -8.09 11.87
CA PHE A 175 -5.41 -9.35 12.56
C PHE A 175 -6.35 -10.23 11.74
N ASP A 176 -5.80 -10.91 10.72
CA ASP A 176 -6.60 -11.68 9.76
C ASP A 176 -6.59 -13.19 10.04
N PHE A 177 -5.66 -13.69 10.85
CA PHE A 177 -5.50 -15.12 11.07
C PHE A 177 -5.36 -15.49 12.56
N MET A 178 -6.28 -16.27 13.07
CA MET A 178 -6.27 -16.78 14.45
C MET A 178 -5.00 -17.59 14.79
N LYS A 179 -4.40 -18.28 13.81
CA LYS A 179 -3.13 -19.02 14.01
C LYS A 179 -1.97 -18.14 14.49
N PHE A 180 -2.04 -16.82 14.27
CA PHE A 180 -1.04 -15.86 14.71
C PHE A 180 -1.44 -15.00 15.91
N GLU A 181 -2.58 -15.31 16.54
CA GLU A 181 -3.16 -14.55 17.65
C GLU A 181 -2.11 -14.15 18.70
N LYS A 182 -1.37 -15.13 19.23
CA LYS A 182 -0.37 -14.88 20.29
C LYS A 182 0.71 -13.87 19.87
N GLN A 183 1.23 -14.01 18.64
CA GLN A 183 2.26 -13.10 18.11
C GLN A 183 1.70 -11.70 17.88
N ILE A 184 0.49 -11.60 17.32
CA ILE A 184 -0.17 -10.32 17.05
C ILE A 184 -0.49 -9.61 18.37
N ILE A 185 -1.11 -10.28 19.34
CA ILE A 185 -1.44 -9.69 20.65
C ILE A 185 -0.17 -9.22 21.36
N LYS A 186 0.92 -10.01 21.32
CA LYS A 186 2.20 -9.62 21.89
C LYS A 186 2.75 -8.34 21.23
N GLY A 187 2.72 -8.27 19.89
CA GLY A 187 3.19 -7.08 19.15
C GLY A 187 2.33 -5.85 19.44
N LEU A 188 1.01 -6.01 19.49
CA LEU A 188 0.08 -4.91 19.82
C LEU A 188 0.29 -4.40 21.26
N ALA A 189 0.46 -5.30 22.22
CA ALA A 189 0.73 -4.93 23.60
C ALA A 189 2.04 -4.14 23.73
N LEU A 190 3.11 -4.62 23.09
CA LEU A 190 4.39 -3.93 23.07
C LEU A 190 4.29 -2.54 22.39
N ALA A 191 3.56 -2.46 21.26
CA ALA A 191 3.34 -1.20 20.57
C ALA A 191 2.59 -0.20 21.46
N LYS A 192 1.54 -0.64 22.15
CA LYS A 192 0.76 0.21 23.08
C LYS A 192 1.62 0.72 24.23
N GLU A 193 2.44 -0.13 24.83
CA GLU A 193 3.35 0.22 25.93
C GLU A 193 4.40 1.25 25.50
N VAL A 194 5.14 0.96 24.43
CA VAL A 194 6.29 1.80 24.00
C VAL A 194 5.86 3.12 23.36
N LEU A 195 4.85 3.06 22.49
CA LEU A 195 4.39 4.25 21.76
C LEU A 195 3.40 5.09 22.58
N GLN A 196 2.87 4.55 23.68
CA GLN A 196 1.87 5.22 24.53
C GLN A 196 0.66 5.72 23.73
N ILE A 197 0.21 4.89 22.78
CA ILE A 197 -0.88 5.22 21.86
C ILE A 197 -2.21 5.19 22.61
N SER A 198 -3.05 6.18 22.37
CA SER A 198 -4.44 6.12 22.81
C SER A 198 -5.25 5.16 21.94
N ASP A 199 -6.34 4.61 22.49
CA ASP A 199 -7.23 3.70 21.74
C ASP A 199 -7.92 4.42 20.56
N ARG A 200 -7.83 5.76 20.46
CA ARG A 200 -8.36 6.57 19.37
C ARG A 200 -7.37 6.70 18.20
N ASP A 201 -6.09 6.46 18.45
CA ASP A 201 -5.01 6.68 17.48
C ASP A 201 -4.50 5.35 16.88
N CYS A 202 -5.19 4.23 17.19
CA CYS A 202 -4.86 2.92 16.68
C CYS A 202 -6.12 2.17 16.22
N ILE A 203 -6.06 1.60 15.02
CA ILE A 203 -7.09 0.74 14.44
C ILE A 203 -6.48 -0.63 14.18
N VAL A 204 -7.21 -1.69 14.52
CA VAL A 204 -6.87 -3.07 14.12
C VAL A 204 -7.92 -3.55 13.13
N TYR A 205 -7.50 -3.78 11.89
CA TYR A 205 -8.34 -4.41 10.88
C TYR A 205 -8.47 -5.91 11.18
N MET A 206 -9.69 -6.41 11.19
CA MET A 206 -9.98 -7.83 11.39
C MET A 206 -10.85 -8.33 10.26
N LEU A 207 -10.38 -9.34 9.54
CA LEU A 207 -11.19 -10.04 8.55
C LEU A 207 -12.08 -11.06 9.26
N THR A 208 -13.40 -10.97 9.05
CA THR A 208 -14.39 -11.88 9.62
C THR A 208 -15.17 -12.57 8.49
N ASN A 209 -15.66 -13.79 8.76
CA ASN A 209 -16.51 -14.56 7.82
C ASN A 209 -15.84 -14.90 6.48
N TYR A 210 -14.53 -15.09 6.45
CA TYR A 210 -13.84 -15.47 5.22
C TYR A 210 -13.66 -16.99 5.09
N ASP A 211 -13.27 -17.66 6.19
CA ASP A 211 -12.97 -19.11 6.23
C ASP A 211 -13.76 -19.79 7.40
N THR A 212 -15.02 -19.44 7.57
CA THR A 212 -15.90 -20.05 8.59
C THR A 212 -17.00 -20.88 7.97
#